data_0e2ea1add972722d3af42c091af1ddd1
#
_entry.id   0e2ea1add972722d3af42c091af1ddd1
#
_cell.length_a   1.000
_cell.length_b   1.000
_cell.length_c   1.000
_cell.angle_alpha   90.00
_cell.angle_beta   90.00
_cell.angle_gamma   90.00
#
_symmetry.space_group_name_H-M   'P 1'
#
loop_
_entity.id
_entity.type
_entity.pdbx_description
1 polymer ?
#
loop_
_entity_poly.entity_id
_entity_poly.type
_entity_poly.pdbx_seq_one_letter_code
_entity_poly.pdbx_strand_id
1 'polypeptide(L)'
;MNSEGADKPSTADERPHEVLDWLALDIGGTLAKVACVEEKVPVDRVKEAGLSVSRDERSLKTSSGDSLAFFLFSSREGQLSSAMAFLKILVLEYYPLGTLPRPTIRATGGGAVKFASVIRKQLDADIVKVDEMDSLVSGLSLLLNTDGSLFQYNIKHKRRQVIDTSAMQGVEGRGFFPFLLCNIGSGVSILKVEGPGKYKRVSGTSVGGGTVLGLGSLMFDAESFEEIIELSRWGDARRADLSVGDLMGTQPGPEHGMWSDDTLASSMGKLFVTDCPKADAAEEDGPAGNFCAGFSGYRAGEARQSRPAREDLAQSLIQMVSYNIGYISYLV
;
A
#
# COMPACT_ATOMS: atom_id res chain seq x y z
N MET A 1 -36.50 18.74 38.70
CA MET A 1 -36.85 17.33 38.94
C MET A 1 -36.53 16.55 37.70
N ASN A 2 -35.81 15.46 37.88
CA ASN A 2 -35.33 14.46 36.95
C ASN A 2 -33.95 14.72 36.35
N SER A 3 -32.99 14.28 37.13
CA SER A 3 -31.62 13.96 36.75
C SER A 3 -31.61 12.61 36.02
N GLU A 4 -31.29 12.60 34.73
CA GLU A 4 -30.95 11.37 34.02
C GLU A 4 -29.48 11.04 34.27
N GLY A 5 -29.28 9.88 34.87
CA GLY A 5 -27.97 9.33 35.16
C GLY A 5 -27.25 8.95 33.87
N ALA A 6 -26.10 9.57 33.66
CA ALA A 6 -25.14 9.10 32.68
C ALA A 6 -24.58 7.74 33.14
N ASP A 7 -24.89 6.72 32.38
CA ASP A 7 -24.27 5.40 32.51
C ASP A 7 -22.74 5.55 32.40
N LYS A 8 -22.04 5.29 33.50
CA LYS A 8 -20.58 5.15 33.52
C LYS A 8 -20.23 3.92 32.71
N PRO A 9 -19.28 4.00 31.75
CA PRO A 9 -18.77 2.81 31.09
C PRO A 9 -18.20 1.85 32.14
N SER A 10 -18.55 0.57 32.00
CA SER A 10 -18.16 -0.51 32.88
C SER A 10 -16.67 -0.51 33.18
N THR A 11 -16.32 -0.66 34.44
CA THR A 11 -14.98 -0.80 34.99
C THR A 11 -14.12 -1.70 34.11
N ALA A 12 -13.07 -1.11 33.52
CA ALA A 12 -11.98 -1.88 32.92
C ALA A 12 -11.46 -2.88 33.95
N ASP A 13 -11.30 -4.12 33.51
CA ASP A 13 -10.76 -5.22 34.31
C ASP A 13 -9.35 -4.82 34.81
N GLU A 14 -9.22 -4.42 36.07
CA GLU A 14 -7.98 -3.87 36.68
C GLU A 14 -6.91 -4.94 36.92
N ARG A 15 -6.97 -6.08 36.21
CA ARG A 15 -5.94 -7.10 36.33
C ARG A 15 -4.60 -6.58 35.77
N PRO A 16 -3.47 -6.92 36.39
CA PRO A 16 -2.17 -6.54 35.89
C PRO A 16 -1.99 -7.08 34.46
N HIS A 17 -1.53 -6.22 33.54
CA HIS A 17 -1.28 -6.56 32.14
C HIS A 17 0.22 -6.64 31.89
N GLU A 18 0.64 -7.66 31.15
CA GLU A 18 2.01 -7.80 30.67
C GLU A 18 2.05 -7.47 29.19
N VAL A 19 2.65 -6.33 28.84
CA VAL A 19 2.82 -5.93 27.45
C VAL A 19 3.95 -6.73 26.83
N LEU A 20 3.62 -7.47 25.76
CA LEU A 20 4.61 -8.23 25.02
C LEU A 20 5.50 -7.26 24.24
N ASP A 21 6.79 -7.23 24.55
CA ASP A 21 7.79 -6.37 23.91
C ASP A 21 8.40 -7.01 22.64
N TRP A 22 8.14 -8.31 22.44
CA TRP A 22 8.67 -9.12 21.36
C TRP A 22 7.67 -9.39 20.22
N LEU A 23 6.42 -8.90 20.33
CA LEU A 23 5.33 -9.14 19.36
C LEU A 23 4.55 -7.86 19.10
N ALA A 24 4.37 -7.53 17.82
CA ALA A 24 3.53 -6.42 17.37
C ALA A 24 2.71 -6.80 16.13
N LEU A 25 1.56 -6.16 15.97
CA LEU A 25 0.63 -6.39 14.88
C LEU A 25 0.34 -5.09 14.12
N ASP A 26 0.28 -5.17 12.79
CA ASP A 26 -0.34 -4.15 11.94
C ASP A 26 -1.47 -4.82 11.14
N ILE A 27 -2.72 -4.49 11.48
CA ILE A 27 -3.89 -5.10 10.84
C ILE A 27 -4.56 -4.04 9.96
N GLY A 28 -4.17 -4.01 8.70
CA GLY A 28 -4.75 -3.15 7.67
C GLY A 28 -6.04 -3.71 7.06
N GLY A 29 -6.57 -3.01 6.06
CA GLY A 29 -7.79 -3.42 5.33
C GLY A 29 -7.61 -4.68 4.46
N THR A 30 -6.41 -4.91 3.93
CA THR A 30 -6.09 -6.00 3.00
C THR A 30 -5.05 -6.97 3.53
N LEU A 31 -4.14 -6.51 4.40
CA LEU A 31 -3.04 -7.30 4.95
C LEU A 31 -2.99 -7.16 6.46
N ALA A 32 -2.73 -8.28 7.13
CA ALA A 32 -2.29 -8.33 8.52
C ALA A 32 -0.79 -8.67 8.53
N LYS A 33 -0.02 -7.88 9.26
CA LYS A 33 1.42 -8.05 9.41
C LYS A 33 1.73 -8.36 10.86
N VAL A 34 2.58 -9.34 11.07
CA VAL A 34 3.07 -9.74 12.39
C VAL A 34 4.57 -9.50 12.41
N ALA A 35 5.04 -8.70 13.35
CA ALA A 35 6.45 -8.53 13.65
C ALA A 35 6.75 -9.17 15.01
N CYS A 36 7.75 -10.04 15.08
CA CYS A 36 8.16 -10.65 16.34
C CYS A 36 9.66 -10.91 16.38
N VAL A 37 10.18 -11.10 17.58
CA VAL A 37 11.56 -11.58 17.78
C VAL A 37 11.65 -13.00 17.23
N GLU A 38 12.62 -13.26 16.35
CA GLU A 38 12.75 -14.49 15.58
C GLU A 38 12.91 -15.73 16.47
N GLU A 39 13.68 -15.60 17.52
CA GLU A 39 13.95 -16.67 18.48
C GLU A 39 12.71 -17.10 19.29
N LYS A 40 11.67 -16.26 19.27
CA LYS A 40 10.36 -16.56 19.88
C LYS A 40 9.41 -17.32 18.96
N VAL A 41 9.79 -17.57 17.71
CA VAL A 41 8.94 -18.31 16.77
C VAL A 41 9.10 -19.81 16.97
N PRO A 42 8.06 -20.56 17.40
CA PRO A 42 8.14 -22.01 17.56
C PRO A 42 8.01 -22.71 16.18
N VAL A 43 9.11 -22.69 15.41
CA VAL A 43 9.15 -23.11 14.01
C VAL A 43 8.57 -24.50 13.78
N ASP A 44 8.86 -25.44 14.68
CA ASP A 44 8.38 -26.82 14.54
C ASP A 44 6.87 -26.91 14.69
N ARG A 45 6.27 -26.20 15.64
CA ARG A 45 4.81 -26.15 15.80
C ARG A 45 4.10 -25.48 14.63
N VAL A 46 4.72 -24.44 14.04
CA VAL A 46 4.18 -23.79 12.85
C VAL A 46 4.16 -24.76 11.67
N LYS A 47 5.22 -25.56 11.50
CA LYS A 47 5.31 -26.59 10.47
C LYS A 47 4.30 -27.72 10.70
N GLU A 48 4.20 -28.22 11.93
CA GLU A 48 3.25 -29.29 12.32
C GLU A 48 1.80 -28.87 12.09
N ALA A 49 1.49 -27.59 12.30
CA ALA A 49 0.16 -27.04 12.03
C ALA A 49 -0.16 -26.89 10.53
N GLY A 50 0.80 -27.19 9.63
CA GLY A 50 0.62 -27.07 8.18
C GLY A 50 0.36 -25.62 7.70
N LEU A 51 0.76 -24.62 8.49
CA LEU A 51 0.54 -23.22 8.14
C LEU A 51 1.56 -22.80 7.09
N SER A 52 1.04 -22.44 5.90
CA SER A 52 1.81 -21.71 4.90
C SER A 52 1.89 -20.25 5.32
N VAL A 53 3.05 -19.82 5.80
CA VAL A 53 3.26 -18.47 6.30
C VAL A 53 4.21 -17.75 5.34
N SER A 54 3.77 -16.65 4.75
CA SER A 54 4.66 -15.80 3.96
C SER A 54 5.54 -15.00 4.91
N ARG A 55 6.82 -15.35 4.93
CA ARG A 55 7.85 -14.63 5.69
C ARG A 55 8.56 -13.65 4.77
N ASP A 56 8.74 -12.42 5.22
CA ASP A 56 9.63 -11.47 4.56
C ASP A 56 11.09 -11.94 4.76
N GLU A 57 11.85 -12.02 3.69
CA GLU A 57 13.25 -12.49 3.74
C GLU A 57 14.19 -11.49 4.44
N ARG A 58 13.73 -10.28 4.69
CA ARG A 58 14.53 -9.26 5.37
C ARG A 58 14.65 -9.58 6.84
N SER A 59 15.88 -9.72 7.31
CA SER A 59 16.21 -9.79 8.73
C SER A 59 16.62 -8.40 9.20
N LEU A 60 15.98 -7.92 10.25
CA LEU A 60 16.30 -6.65 10.90
C LEU A 60 16.78 -6.96 12.31
N LYS A 61 17.89 -6.35 12.72
CA LYS A 61 18.37 -6.44 14.10
C LYS A 61 17.96 -5.22 14.90
N THR A 62 17.50 -5.46 16.12
CA THR A 62 17.24 -4.40 17.08
C THR A 62 18.54 -3.88 17.68
N SER A 63 18.48 -2.76 18.38
CA SER A 63 19.62 -2.24 19.15
C SER A 63 20.07 -3.18 20.29
N SER A 64 19.19 -4.06 20.77
CA SER A 64 19.51 -5.12 21.73
C SER A 64 20.18 -6.34 21.09
N GLY A 65 20.24 -6.39 19.76
CA GLY A 65 20.86 -7.49 18.99
C GLY A 65 19.89 -8.57 18.59
N ASP A 66 18.61 -8.51 19.00
CA ASP A 66 17.59 -9.48 18.63
C ASP A 66 17.27 -9.40 17.14
N SER A 67 17.07 -10.54 16.49
CA SER A 67 16.59 -10.60 15.10
C SER A 67 15.07 -10.47 15.05
N LEU A 68 14.56 -9.61 14.18
CA LEU A 68 13.12 -9.47 13.92
C LEU A 68 12.70 -10.28 12.71
N ALA A 69 11.63 -11.02 12.86
CA ALA A 69 10.94 -11.72 11.77
C ALA A 69 9.61 -11.05 11.45
N PHE A 70 9.28 -10.96 10.16
CA PHE A 70 8.06 -10.35 9.66
C PHE A 70 7.24 -11.39 8.88
N PHE A 71 5.95 -11.44 9.18
CA PHE A 71 5.02 -12.38 8.55
C PHE A 71 3.82 -11.62 7.99
N LEU A 72 3.37 -12.04 6.81
CA LEU A 72 2.31 -11.41 6.06
C LEU A 72 1.14 -12.37 5.90
N PHE A 73 -0.06 -11.87 6.17
CA PHE A 73 -1.31 -12.61 6.03
C PHE A 73 -2.35 -11.73 5.33
N SER A 74 -3.25 -12.34 4.57
CA SER A 74 -4.41 -11.61 4.07
C SER A 74 -5.35 -11.28 5.23
N SER A 75 -5.87 -10.05 5.27
CA SER A 75 -6.89 -9.62 6.23
C SER A 75 -8.31 -9.63 5.64
N ARG A 76 -8.49 -10.12 4.40
CA ARG A 76 -9.80 -10.26 3.78
C ARG A 76 -10.69 -11.20 4.60
N GLU A 77 -11.99 -10.96 4.55
CA GLU A 77 -12.98 -11.73 5.29
C GLU A 77 -12.85 -13.23 4.95
N GLY A 78 -12.73 -14.09 5.97
CA GLY A 78 -12.46 -15.52 5.85
C GLY A 78 -10.98 -15.93 5.79
N GLN A 79 -10.04 -15.02 5.52
CA GLN A 79 -8.61 -15.35 5.42
C GLN A 79 -7.78 -14.94 6.66
N LEU A 80 -8.37 -14.22 7.61
CA LEU A 80 -7.71 -13.88 8.87
C LEU A 80 -7.47 -15.11 9.76
N SER A 81 -8.10 -16.24 9.44
CA SER A 81 -7.95 -17.51 10.16
C SER A 81 -6.50 -17.98 10.26
N SER A 82 -5.72 -17.80 9.17
CA SER A 82 -4.29 -18.19 9.16
C SER A 82 -3.46 -17.30 10.07
N ALA A 83 -3.71 -15.98 10.09
CA ALA A 83 -3.06 -15.06 11.02
C ALA A 83 -3.40 -15.40 12.47
N MET A 84 -4.68 -15.71 12.74
CA MET A 84 -5.13 -16.08 14.08
C MET A 84 -4.56 -17.42 14.52
N ALA A 85 -4.46 -18.42 13.63
CA ALA A 85 -3.83 -19.70 13.93
C ALA A 85 -2.34 -19.52 14.24
N PHE A 86 -1.63 -18.69 13.47
CA PHE A 86 -0.24 -18.36 13.72
C PHE A 86 -0.04 -17.63 15.05
N LEU A 87 -0.83 -16.60 15.33
CA LEU A 87 -0.79 -15.88 16.61
C LEU A 87 -1.10 -16.79 17.79
N LYS A 88 -2.04 -17.74 17.62
CA LYS A 88 -2.35 -18.72 18.65
C LYS A 88 -1.15 -19.59 18.98
N ILE A 89 -0.42 -20.06 17.99
CA ILE A 89 0.81 -20.85 18.20
C ILE A 89 1.87 -19.99 18.91
N LEU A 90 2.09 -18.74 18.45
CA LEU A 90 3.07 -17.83 19.06
C LEU A 90 2.75 -17.52 20.52
N VAL A 91 1.54 -17.05 20.78
CA VAL A 91 1.17 -16.54 22.12
C VAL A 91 1.01 -17.68 23.13
N LEU A 92 0.29 -18.75 22.77
CA LEU A 92 0.03 -19.84 23.70
C LEU A 92 1.26 -20.70 24.00
N GLU A 93 2.35 -20.59 23.23
CA GLU A 93 3.63 -21.20 23.57
C GLU A 93 4.19 -20.65 24.87
N TYR A 94 4.08 -19.35 25.10
CA TYR A 94 4.64 -18.66 26.26
C TYR A 94 3.59 -18.28 27.30
N TYR A 95 2.34 -18.11 26.87
CA TYR A 95 1.21 -17.67 27.69
C TYR A 95 0.01 -18.61 27.49
N PRO A 96 0.00 -19.78 28.13
CA PRO A 96 -1.15 -20.68 28.12
C PRO A 96 -2.42 -19.97 28.59
N LEU A 97 -3.59 -20.44 28.13
CA LEU A 97 -4.88 -19.85 28.52
C LEU A 97 -5.02 -19.78 30.06
N GLY A 98 -5.46 -18.63 30.53
CA GLY A 98 -5.59 -18.35 31.96
C GLY A 98 -4.32 -17.86 32.65
N THR A 99 -3.23 -17.61 31.90
CA THR A 99 -2.01 -17.01 32.45
C THR A 99 -2.31 -15.60 33.00
N LEU A 100 -1.75 -15.33 34.18
CA LEU A 100 -1.83 -14.00 34.81
C LEU A 100 -0.40 -13.49 35.14
N PRO A 101 -0.11 -12.23 34.88
CA PRO A 101 -0.96 -11.22 34.22
C PRO A 101 -1.29 -11.59 32.77
N ARG A 102 -2.45 -11.11 32.26
CA ARG A 102 -2.86 -11.40 30.87
C ARG A 102 -1.91 -10.73 29.88
N PRO A 103 -1.46 -11.45 28.83
CA PRO A 103 -0.60 -10.85 27.82
C PRO A 103 -1.33 -9.75 27.04
N THR A 104 -0.63 -8.68 26.75
CA THR A 104 -1.14 -7.55 25.99
C THR A 104 -0.26 -7.31 24.77
N ILE A 105 -0.89 -7.31 23.59
CA ILE A 105 -0.21 -7.18 22.31
C ILE A 105 -0.39 -5.75 21.79
N ARG A 106 0.70 -5.11 21.39
CA ARG A 106 0.63 -3.83 20.68
C ARG A 106 0.15 -4.05 19.25
N ALA A 107 -0.89 -3.33 18.86
CA ALA A 107 -1.44 -3.42 17.51
C ALA A 107 -1.79 -2.06 16.94
N THR A 108 -1.57 -1.91 15.64
CA THR A 108 -1.92 -0.74 14.84
C THR A 108 -2.80 -1.11 13.66
N GLY A 109 -3.23 -0.10 12.90
CA GLY A 109 -4.12 -0.26 11.76
C GLY A 109 -5.60 -0.34 12.14
N GLY A 110 -6.48 -0.15 11.15
CA GLY A 110 -7.95 -0.13 11.36
C GLY A 110 -8.53 -1.45 11.88
N GLY A 111 -7.89 -2.57 11.55
CA GLY A 111 -8.30 -3.90 12.01
C GLY A 111 -7.98 -4.18 13.47
N ALA A 112 -7.06 -3.46 14.10
CA ALA A 112 -6.69 -3.68 15.50
C ALA A 112 -7.91 -3.59 16.44
N VAL A 113 -8.80 -2.62 16.20
CA VAL A 113 -10.05 -2.46 16.97
C VAL A 113 -11.07 -3.53 16.59
N LYS A 114 -11.24 -3.78 15.27
CA LYS A 114 -12.23 -4.74 14.74
C LYS A 114 -11.99 -6.15 15.29
N PHE A 115 -10.74 -6.57 15.42
CA PHE A 115 -10.38 -7.93 15.80
C PHE A 115 -9.99 -8.11 17.28
N ALA A 116 -9.98 -7.03 18.08
CA ALA A 116 -9.63 -7.10 19.50
C ALA A 116 -10.44 -8.12 20.27
N SER A 117 -11.76 -8.20 20.05
CA SER A 117 -12.64 -9.16 20.72
C SER A 117 -12.35 -10.60 20.33
N VAL A 118 -11.97 -10.85 19.07
CA VAL A 118 -11.61 -12.18 18.56
C VAL A 118 -10.29 -12.64 19.18
N ILE A 119 -9.29 -11.74 19.23
CA ILE A 119 -7.99 -12.00 19.85
C ILE A 119 -8.17 -12.31 21.33
N ARG A 120 -8.95 -11.49 22.05
CA ARG A 120 -9.25 -11.73 23.46
C ARG A 120 -9.89 -13.10 23.69
N LYS A 121 -10.87 -13.46 22.87
CA LYS A 121 -11.59 -14.74 23.00
C LYS A 121 -10.73 -15.97 22.69
N GLN A 122 -9.86 -15.88 21.70
CA GLN A 122 -9.09 -17.03 21.20
C GLN A 122 -7.72 -17.20 21.83
N LEU A 123 -7.08 -16.09 22.22
CA LEU A 123 -5.71 -16.07 22.76
C LEU A 123 -5.65 -15.73 24.24
N ASP A 124 -6.77 -15.34 24.84
CA ASP A 124 -6.82 -14.74 26.20
C ASP A 124 -5.81 -13.58 26.34
N ALA A 125 -5.64 -12.81 25.28
CA ALA A 125 -4.74 -11.67 25.17
C ALA A 125 -5.51 -10.38 24.92
N ASP A 126 -5.07 -9.30 25.53
CA ASP A 126 -5.60 -7.96 25.27
C ASP A 126 -4.82 -7.25 24.15
N ILE A 127 -5.45 -6.23 23.53
CA ILE A 127 -4.79 -5.38 22.54
C ILE A 127 -4.69 -3.98 23.11
N VAL A 128 -3.47 -3.41 23.02
CA VAL A 128 -3.22 -1.99 23.14
C VAL A 128 -3.05 -1.42 21.75
N LYS A 129 -3.97 -0.52 21.38
CA LYS A 129 -3.88 0.18 20.10
C LYS A 129 -2.78 1.24 20.16
N VAL A 130 -1.88 1.17 19.18
CA VAL A 130 -0.84 2.18 18.93
C VAL A 130 -1.24 3.00 17.71
N ASP A 131 -0.93 4.29 17.71
CA ASP A 131 -1.17 5.14 16.55
C ASP A 131 -0.38 4.65 15.33
N GLU A 132 -1.03 4.63 14.17
CA GLU A 132 -0.44 4.10 12.93
C GLU A 132 0.69 4.99 12.43
N MET A 133 0.52 6.31 12.52
CA MET A 133 1.54 7.24 12.04
C MET A 133 2.74 7.29 12.97
N ASP A 134 2.53 7.22 14.28
CA ASP A 134 3.62 7.08 15.26
C ASP A 134 4.43 5.81 15.02
N SER A 135 3.76 4.70 14.74
CA SER A 135 4.39 3.41 14.43
C SER A 135 5.22 3.48 13.16
N LEU A 136 4.69 4.13 12.11
CA LEU A 136 5.40 4.31 10.83
C LEU A 136 6.65 5.16 10.99
N VAL A 137 6.55 6.31 11.67
CA VAL A 137 7.68 7.23 11.86
C VAL A 137 8.75 6.59 12.75
N SER A 138 8.35 5.87 13.79
CA SER A 138 9.27 5.15 14.67
C SER A 138 9.97 4.00 13.95
N GLY A 139 9.23 3.21 13.18
CA GLY A 139 9.78 2.11 12.37
C GLY A 139 10.75 2.61 11.31
N LEU A 140 10.41 3.72 10.62
CA LEU A 140 11.32 4.33 9.66
C LEU A 140 12.59 4.86 10.34
N SER A 141 12.47 5.46 11.52
CA SER A 141 13.62 5.92 12.29
C SER A 141 14.58 4.76 12.65
N LEU A 142 14.04 3.58 12.94
CA LEU A 142 14.84 2.38 13.13
C LEU A 142 15.57 1.97 11.85
N LEU A 143 14.86 1.96 10.69
CA LEU A 143 15.45 1.62 9.40
C LEU A 143 16.52 2.61 8.96
N LEU A 144 16.32 3.91 9.19
CA LEU A 144 17.31 4.96 8.88
C LEU A 144 18.64 4.77 9.62
N ASN A 145 18.61 4.10 10.77
CA ASN A 145 19.79 3.78 11.57
C ASN A 145 20.34 2.36 11.32
N THR A 146 19.78 1.64 10.35
CA THR A 146 20.18 0.28 10.01
C THR A 146 20.82 0.26 8.63
N ASP A 147 22.09 -0.14 8.57
CA ASP A 147 22.85 -0.18 7.31
C ASP A 147 22.19 -1.09 6.27
N GLY A 148 22.18 -0.62 5.02
CA GLY A 148 21.65 -1.37 3.89
C GLY A 148 20.13 -1.49 3.82
N SER A 149 19.39 -0.87 4.78
CA SER A 149 17.92 -0.93 4.81
C SER A 149 17.25 0.00 3.82
N LEU A 150 17.95 1.03 3.35
CA LEU A 150 17.44 2.04 2.45
C LEU A 150 18.03 1.92 1.06
N PHE A 151 17.22 2.16 0.07
CA PHE A 151 17.67 2.23 -1.32
C PHE A 151 16.88 3.30 -2.08
N GLN A 152 17.53 3.88 -3.07
CA GLN A 152 16.91 4.71 -4.08
C GLN A 152 16.83 3.96 -5.41
N TYR A 153 15.83 4.29 -6.22
CA TYR A 153 15.77 3.81 -7.58
C TYR A 153 16.48 4.79 -8.50
N ASN A 154 17.56 4.34 -9.12
CA ASN A 154 18.28 5.14 -10.10
C ASN A 154 17.60 5.00 -11.45
N ILE A 155 16.89 6.05 -11.86
CA ILE A 155 16.09 6.09 -13.12
C ILE A 155 16.99 5.91 -14.33
N LYS A 156 18.19 6.53 -14.35
CA LYS A 156 19.12 6.47 -15.48
C LYS A 156 19.63 5.05 -15.72
N HIS A 157 19.91 4.31 -14.64
CA HIS A 157 20.45 2.95 -14.73
C HIS A 157 19.38 1.88 -14.52
N LYS A 158 18.12 2.25 -14.31
CA LYS A 158 16.97 1.36 -14.06
C LYS A 158 17.24 0.30 -12.99
N ARG A 159 17.94 0.68 -11.92
CA ARG A 159 18.32 -0.26 -10.85
C ARG A 159 18.19 0.36 -9.46
N ARG A 160 18.00 -0.50 -8.47
CA ARG A 160 18.09 -0.12 -7.07
C ARG A 160 19.55 0.17 -6.71
N GLN A 161 19.75 1.21 -5.91
CA GLN A 161 21.04 1.59 -5.35
C GLN A 161 20.86 1.79 -3.85
N VAL A 162 21.63 1.06 -3.05
CA VAL A 162 21.62 1.21 -1.60
C VAL A 162 22.11 2.62 -1.26
N ILE A 163 21.40 3.27 -0.32
CA ILE A 163 21.80 4.57 0.20
C ILE A 163 22.77 4.34 1.36
N ASP A 164 23.96 4.93 1.27
CA ASP A 164 24.89 4.96 2.38
C ASP A 164 24.40 5.96 3.42
N THR A 165 23.80 5.44 4.50
CA THR A 165 23.24 6.25 5.57
C THR A 165 24.33 6.84 6.48
N SER A 166 25.53 6.24 6.50
CA SER A 166 26.65 6.72 7.32
C SER A 166 27.15 8.08 6.86
N ALA A 167 27.17 8.30 5.54
CA ALA A 167 27.56 9.60 4.96
C ALA A 167 26.56 10.73 5.26
N MET A 168 25.30 10.40 5.55
CA MET A 168 24.25 11.39 5.82
C MET A 168 24.15 11.79 7.29
N GLN A 169 24.69 11.00 8.22
CA GLN A 169 24.69 11.30 9.66
C GLN A 169 25.59 12.49 10.02
N GLY A 170 26.51 12.87 9.16
CA GLY A 170 27.54 13.89 9.42
C GLY A 170 27.18 15.32 9.02
N VAL A 171 26.08 15.58 8.33
CA VAL A 171 25.72 16.92 7.88
C VAL A 171 24.97 17.66 8.99
N GLU A 172 25.68 18.53 9.72
CA GLU A 172 25.15 19.45 10.74
C GLU A 172 24.39 18.82 11.93
N GLY A 173 24.57 17.53 12.23
CA GLY A 173 23.88 16.88 13.35
C GLY A 173 22.35 16.71 13.15
N ARG A 174 21.81 17.01 11.97
CA ARG A 174 20.37 16.90 11.69
C ARG A 174 19.95 15.55 11.17
N GLY A 175 20.88 14.68 10.76
CA GLY A 175 20.55 13.39 10.14
C GLY A 175 19.74 13.56 8.85
N PHE A 176 18.71 12.75 8.70
CA PHE A 176 17.83 12.75 7.52
C PHE A 176 16.71 13.81 7.54
N PHE A 177 16.56 14.55 8.64
CA PHE A 177 15.44 15.48 8.82
C PHE A 177 15.72 16.87 8.21
N PRO A 178 14.69 17.54 7.65
CA PRO A 178 13.33 17.05 7.43
C PRO A 178 13.20 16.19 6.15
N PHE A 179 12.21 15.30 6.12
CA PHE A 179 11.86 14.55 4.91
C PHE A 179 10.34 14.37 4.76
N LEU A 180 9.89 14.01 3.56
CA LEU A 180 8.52 13.59 3.30
C LEU A 180 8.44 12.06 3.33
N LEU A 181 7.53 11.54 4.16
CA LEU A 181 7.16 10.13 4.18
C LEU A 181 5.84 9.95 3.44
N CYS A 182 5.89 9.26 2.30
CA CYS A 182 4.71 8.87 1.56
C CYS A 182 4.36 7.42 1.91
N ASN A 183 3.36 7.23 2.77
CA ASN A 183 2.85 5.91 3.13
C ASN A 183 1.78 5.48 2.13
N ILE A 184 2.10 4.48 1.30
CA ILE A 184 1.22 3.94 0.25
C ILE A 184 0.63 2.62 0.74
N GLY A 185 -0.61 2.68 1.22
CA GLY A 185 -1.43 1.54 1.58
C GLY A 185 -2.65 1.42 0.65
N SER A 186 -3.82 1.05 1.19
CA SER A 186 -5.10 1.10 0.44
C SER A 186 -5.40 2.51 -0.06
N GLY A 187 -5.15 3.53 0.76
CA GLY A 187 -5.01 4.93 0.38
C GLY A 187 -3.59 5.40 0.63
N VAL A 188 -3.35 6.72 0.55
CA VAL A 188 -2.03 7.33 0.71
C VAL A 188 -2.06 8.43 1.75
N SER A 189 -1.08 8.43 2.65
CA SER A 189 -0.84 9.52 3.59
C SER A 189 0.56 10.09 3.38
N ILE A 190 0.66 11.42 3.32
CA ILE A 190 1.93 12.13 3.15
C ILE A 190 2.21 12.91 4.44
N LEU A 191 3.32 12.56 5.08
CA LEU A 191 3.77 13.13 6.34
C LEU A 191 5.05 13.93 6.12
N LYS A 192 5.11 15.14 6.65
CA LYS A 192 6.37 15.87 6.84
C LYS A 192 6.94 15.47 8.19
N VAL A 193 8.11 14.85 8.18
CA VAL A 193 8.82 14.42 9.40
C VAL A 193 9.98 15.38 9.66
N GLU A 194 9.93 16.07 10.79
CA GLU A 194 10.88 17.12 11.15
C GLU A 194 11.92 16.66 12.20
N GLY A 195 11.69 15.48 12.79
CA GLY A 195 12.54 14.87 13.79
C GLY A 195 11.92 13.61 14.37
N PRO A 196 12.64 12.87 15.25
CA PRO A 196 12.08 11.71 15.93
C PRO A 196 10.80 12.08 16.69
N GLY A 197 9.70 11.39 16.38
CA GLY A 197 8.38 11.67 16.97
C GLY A 197 7.76 13.03 16.61
N LYS A 198 8.39 13.81 15.73
CA LYS A 198 7.89 15.13 15.28
C LYS A 198 7.50 15.06 13.81
N TYR A 199 6.22 14.90 13.58
CA TYR A 199 5.70 14.84 12.22
C TYR A 199 4.32 15.51 12.13
N LYS A 200 3.93 15.85 10.91
CA LYS A 200 2.61 16.40 10.59
C LYS A 200 2.13 15.77 9.27
N ARG A 201 0.86 15.33 9.25
CA ARG A 201 0.23 14.94 8.01
C ARG A 201 -0.03 16.20 7.18
N VAL A 202 0.61 16.32 6.02
CA VAL A 202 0.53 17.50 5.15
C VAL A 202 -0.42 17.28 3.98
N SER A 203 -0.57 16.03 3.50
CA SER A 203 -1.47 15.71 2.40
C SER A 203 -1.84 14.22 2.40
N GLY A 204 -2.53 13.76 1.35
CA GLY A 204 -2.87 12.38 1.11
C GLY A 204 -3.92 12.26 0.00
N THR A 205 -4.16 11.04 -0.43
CA THR A 205 -5.20 10.72 -1.41
C THR A 205 -5.85 9.39 -1.12
N SER A 206 -7.11 9.24 -1.51
CA SER A 206 -7.81 7.94 -1.49
C SER A 206 -7.43 7.05 -2.68
N VAL A 207 -6.68 7.59 -3.66
CA VAL A 207 -6.19 6.85 -4.82
C VAL A 207 -4.86 6.21 -4.48
N GLY A 208 -4.87 4.93 -4.11
CA GLY A 208 -3.71 4.16 -3.66
C GLY A 208 -3.80 2.70 -4.08
N GLY A 209 -3.15 1.82 -3.33
CA GLY A 209 -3.12 0.36 -3.62
C GLY A 209 -4.50 -0.29 -3.66
N GLY A 210 -5.45 0.18 -2.83
CA GLY A 210 -6.83 -0.29 -2.88
C GLY A 210 -7.53 0.06 -4.19
N THR A 211 -7.26 1.25 -4.74
CA THR A 211 -7.78 1.67 -6.05
C THR A 211 -7.18 0.83 -7.17
N VAL A 212 -5.85 0.59 -7.12
CA VAL A 212 -5.17 -0.28 -8.10
C VAL A 212 -5.80 -1.67 -8.11
N LEU A 213 -5.99 -2.28 -6.95
CA LEU A 213 -6.57 -3.61 -6.84
C LEU A 213 -8.03 -3.64 -7.32
N GLY A 214 -8.84 -2.66 -6.90
CA GLY A 214 -10.24 -2.58 -7.28
C GLY A 214 -10.45 -2.39 -8.79
N LEU A 215 -9.68 -1.49 -9.41
CA LEU A 215 -9.74 -1.27 -10.86
C LEU A 215 -9.13 -2.44 -11.63
N GLY A 216 -8.02 -3.01 -11.16
CA GLY A 216 -7.41 -4.19 -11.78
C GLY A 216 -8.35 -5.39 -11.81
N SER A 217 -9.03 -5.64 -10.68
CA SER A 217 -10.05 -6.69 -10.62
C SER A 217 -11.22 -6.44 -11.57
N LEU A 218 -11.68 -5.18 -11.69
CA LEU A 218 -12.79 -4.81 -12.56
C LEU A 218 -12.43 -4.84 -14.04
N MET A 219 -11.21 -4.41 -14.40
CA MET A 219 -10.84 -4.19 -15.80
C MET A 219 -10.26 -5.43 -16.48
N PHE A 220 -9.54 -6.26 -15.74
CA PHE A 220 -8.83 -7.43 -16.28
C PHE A 220 -8.76 -8.63 -15.32
N ASP A 221 -9.72 -8.73 -14.40
CA ASP A 221 -9.94 -9.87 -13.50
C ASP A 221 -8.72 -10.22 -12.63
N ALA A 222 -7.95 -9.20 -12.21
CA ALA A 222 -6.82 -9.42 -11.32
C ALA A 222 -7.28 -9.87 -9.92
N GLU A 223 -6.64 -10.93 -9.40
CA GLU A 223 -6.98 -11.51 -8.10
C GLU A 223 -6.15 -10.91 -6.95
N SER A 224 -4.95 -10.38 -7.25
CA SER A 224 -4.04 -9.82 -6.24
C SER A 224 -3.29 -8.58 -6.75
N PHE A 225 -2.73 -7.82 -5.80
CA PHE A 225 -1.87 -6.68 -6.11
C PHE A 225 -0.55 -7.14 -6.74
N GLU A 226 -0.02 -8.27 -6.28
CA GLU A 226 1.20 -8.89 -6.78
C GLU A 226 1.06 -9.29 -8.25
N GLU A 227 -0.09 -9.84 -8.65
CA GLU A 227 -0.40 -10.15 -10.04
C GLU A 227 -0.39 -8.89 -10.90
N ILE A 228 -1.00 -7.80 -10.43
CA ILE A 228 -1.02 -6.53 -11.17
C ILE A 228 0.40 -6.00 -11.38
N ILE A 229 1.24 -6.06 -10.35
CA ILE A 229 2.65 -5.64 -10.43
C ILE A 229 3.41 -6.50 -11.43
N GLU A 230 3.20 -7.82 -11.42
CA GLU A 230 3.89 -8.71 -12.36
C GLU A 230 3.43 -8.47 -13.80
N LEU A 231 2.13 -8.37 -14.05
CA LEU A 231 1.59 -8.01 -15.38
C LEU A 231 2.16 -6.68 -15.87
N SER A 232 2.22 -5.66 -15.00
CA SER A 232 2.70 -4.34 -15.37
C SER A 232 4.15 -4.31 -15.88
N ARG A 233 4.98 -5.29 -15.54
CA ARG A 233 6.37 -5.39 -16.00
C ARG A 233 6.49 -5.67 -17.50
N TRP A 234 5.47 -6.32 -18.06
CA TRP A 234 5.47 -6.80 -19.44
C TRP A 234 4.59 -5.95 -20.37
N GLY A 235 3.86 -4.98 -19.81
CA GLY A 235 2.96 -4.14 -20.56
C GLY A 235 3.65 -2.94 -21.25
N ASP A 236 2.91 -2.32 -22.15
CA ASP A 236 3.23 -1.02 -22.74
C ASP A 236 2.03 -0.08 -22.56
N ALA A 237 2.14 0.83 -21.57
CA ALA A 237 1.07 1.77 -21.25
C ALA A 237 0.63 2.62 -22.45
N ARG A 238 1.53 2.88 -23.42
CA ARG A 238 1.19 3.66 -24.64
C ARG A 238 0.07 3.05 -25.48
N ARG A 239 -0.22 1.77 -25.29
CA ARG A 239 -1.34 1.10 -25.95
C ARG A 239 -2.69 1.41 -25.31
N ALA A 240 -2.70 1.81 -24.04
CA ALA A 240 -3.89 2.20 -23.30
C ALA A 240 -3.99 3.72 -23.11
N ASP A 241 -2.84 4.40 -22.92
CA ASP A 241 -2.72 5.81 -22.64
C ASP A 241 -2.75 6.63 -23.93
N LEU A 242 -3.35 7.82 -23.84
CA LEU A 242 -3.39 8.79 -24.92
C LEU A 242 -2.26 9.82 -24.72
N SER A 243 -1.42 9.99 -25.74
CA SER A 243 -0.35 10.98 -25.75
C SER A 243 -0.76 12.27 -26.44
N VAL A 244 0.06 13.33 -26.27
CA VAL A 244 -0.12 14.59 -27.01
C VAL A 244 0.04 14.34 -28.51
N GLY A 245 0.98 13.50 -28.93
CA GLY A 245 1.15 13.12 -30.33
C GLY A 245 -0.06 12.39 -30.92
N ASP A 246 -0.74 11.54 -30.12
CA ASP A 246 -1.99 10.89 -30.53
C ASP A 246 -3.11 11.91 -30.80
N LEU A 247 -3.16 13.02 -30.04
CA LEU A 247 -4.20 14.05 -30.18
C LEU A 247 -3.91 15.02 -31.31
N MET A 248 -2.65 15.46 -31.46
CA MET A 248 -2.27 16.53 -32.39
C MET A 248 -1.79 16.00 -33.73
N GLY A 249 -1.60 14.71 -33.85
CA GLY A 249 -0.97 14.07 -35.01
C GLY A 249 0.56 14.28 -34.98
N THR A 250 1.29 13.29 -35.45
CA THR A 250 2.75 13.38 -35.60
C THR A 250 3.09 14.29 -36.77
N GLN A 251 3.16 15.59 -36.56
CA GLN A 251 3.75 16.54 -37.51
C GLN A 251 5.19 16.82 -37.09
N PRO A 252 6.19 16.55 -37.93
CA PRO A 252 7.57 16.93 -37.66
C PRO A 252 7.70 18.43 -37.80
N GLY A 253 7.84 19.14 -36.70
CA GLY A 253 8.09 20.58 -36.74
C GLY A 253 8.25 21.19 -35.34
N PRO A 254 8.97 22.33 -35.22
CA PRO A 254 9.16 23.03 -33.94
C PRO A 254 7.88 23.68 -33.40
N GLU A 255 6.73 23.43 -33.99
CA GLU A 255 5.48 24.15 -33.72
C GLU A 255 4.67 23.60 -32.54
N HIS A 256 5.03 22.43 -31.95
CA HIS A 256 4.32 21.88 -30.79
C HIS A 256 4.78 22.43 -29.44
N GLY A 257 5.54 23.54 -29.45
CA GLY A 257 5.81 24.33 -28.27
C GLY A 257 6.56 23.55 -27.17
N MET A 258 5.98 23.50 -25.98
CA MET A 258 6.59 23.00 -24.74
C MET A 258 6.40 21.49 -24.53
N TRP A 259 5.63 20.76 -25.37
CA TRP A 259 5.23 19.38 -25.14
C TRP A 259 5.86 18.44 -26.19
N SER A 260 6.42 17.32 -25.75
CA SER A 260 6.85 16.24 -26.65
C SER A 260 5.67 15.37 -27.05
N ASP A 261 5.76 14.71 -28.21
CA ASP A 261 4.71 13.80 -28.70
C ASP A 261 4.42 12.66 -27.69
N ASP A 262 5.44 12.24 -26.93
CA ASP A 262 5.33 11.20 -25.89
C ASP A 262 4.72 11.71 -24.57
N THR A 263 4.39 13.03 -24.49
CA THR A 263 3.78 13.57 -23.27
C THR A 263 2.41 12.93 -23.04
N LEU A 264 2.19 12.41 -21.83
CA LEU A 264 0.92 11.82 -21.43
C LEU A 264 -0.18 12.87 -21.39
N ALA A 265 -1.19 12.72 -22.25
CA ALA A 265 -2.37 13.58 -22.26
C ALA A 265 -3.50 13.01 -21.39
N SER A 266 -3.75 11.70 -21.46
CA SER A 266 -4.77 11.04 -20.65
C SER A 266 -4.41 9.59 -20.39
N SER A 267 -4.29 9.23 -19.11
CA SER A 267 -4.18 7.82 -18.70
C SER A 267 -5.42 7.05 -19.16
N MET A 268 -5.23 5.88 -19.75
CA MET A 268 -6.30 5.02 -20.27
C MET A 268 -7.18 5.68 -21.34
N GLY A 269 -6.75 6.81 -21.90
CA GLY A 269 -7.57 7.59 -22.84
C GLY A 269 -7.91 6.86 -24.12
N LYS A 270 -7.10 5.88 -24.56
CA LYS A 270 -7.38 5.07 -25.75
C LYS A 270 -8.51 4.07 -25.55
N LEU A 271 -8.86 3.71 -24.32
CA LEU A 271 -9.96 2.75 -24.05
C LEU A 271 -11.32 3.30 -24.49
N PHE A 272 -11.51 4.62 -24.41
CA PHE A 272 -12.72 5.27 -24.86
C PHE A 272 -12.89 5.20 -26.39
N VAL A 273 -11.78 5.28 -27.14
CA VAL A 273 -11.78 5.35 -28.60
C VAL A 273 -12.10 3.98 -29.22
N THR A 274 -11.77 2.86 -28.56
CA THR A 274 -11.99 1.51 -29.10
C THR A 274 -13.45 1.06 -29.08
N ASP A 275 -14.28 1.66 -28.21
CA ASP A 275 -15.69 1.25 -28.03
C ASP A 275 -16.71 2.16 -28.75
N CYS A 276 -16.23 3.16 -29.51
CA CYS A 276 -17.14 4.01 -30.28
C CYS A 276 -17.78 3.21 -31.44
N PRO A 277 -19.12 3.06 -31.50
CA PRO A 277 -19.79 2.33 -32.60
C PRO A 277 -19.49 3.05 -33.93
N LYS A 278 -19.29 2.24 -35.00
CA LYS A 278 -19.09 2.79 -36.34
C LYS A 278 -20.23 3.73 -36.69
N ALA A 279 -19.88 4.88 -37.25
CA ALA A 279 -20.82 5.90 -37.71
C ALA A 279 -21.81 5.43 -38.81
N ASP A 280 -21.68 4.20 -39.30
CA ASP A 280 -22.52 3.62 -40.36
C ASP A 280 -23.94 3.21 -39.89
N ALA A 281 -24.24 3.34 -38.58
CA ALA A 281 -25.53 2.96 -37.99
C ALA A 281 -26.20 4.03 -37.11
N ALA A 282 -25.65 5.25 -37.06
CA ALA A 282 -26.23 6.33 -36.24
C ALA A 282 -27.11 7.21 -37.17
N GLU A 283 -28.42 7.21 -36.92
CA GLU A 283 -29.27 8.33 -37.33
C GLU A 283 -28.69 9.62 -36.78
N GLU A 284 -28.49 10.65 -37.63
CA GLU A 284 -27.74 11.88 -37.37
C GLU A 284 -28.25 12.76 -36.20
N ASP A 285 -29.33 12.39 -35.53
CA ASP A 285 -30.02 13.23 -34.54
C ASP A 285 -29.98 12.76 -33.09
N GLY A 286 -29.09 11.83 -32.69
CA GLY A 286 -28.98 11.38 -31.29
C GLY A 286 -27.87 12.08 -30.50
N PRO A 287 -28.04 12.27 -29.14
CA PRO A 287 -27.03 12.93 -28.30
C PRO A 287 -25.67 12.20 -28.24
N ALA A 288 -25.59 10.93 -28.67
CA ALA A 288 -24.35 10.16 -28.78
C ALA A 288 -23.51 10.53 -30.01
N GLY A 289 -24.12 11.01 -31.10
CA GLY A 289 -23.44 11.40 -32.35
C GLY A 289 -22.56 12.63 -32.15
N ASN A 290 -22.99 13.59 -31.31
CA ASN A 290 -22.25 14.84 -31.05
C ASN A 290 -21.03 14.67 -30.14
N PHE A 291 -20.99 13.64 -29.30
CA PHE A 291 -19.87 13.42 -28.38
C PHE A 291 -18.66 12.79 -29.10
N CYS A 292 -18.90 11.93 -30.09
CA CYS A 292 -17.81 11.34 -30.90
C CYS A 292 -17.28 12.30 -31.97
N ALA A 293 -18.07 13.28 -32.43
CA ALA A 293 -17.67 14.25 -33.46
C ALA A 293 -16.60 15.23 -32.99
N GLY A 294 -16.50 15.49 -31.67
CA GLY A 294 -15.44 16.34 -31.08
C GLY A 294 -14.04 15.73 -31.14
N PHE A 295 -13.93 14.40 -31.33
CA PHE A 295 -12.68 13.66 -31.50
C PHE A 295 -12.39 13.27 -32.95
N SER A 296 -12.99 13.95 -33.92
CA SER A 296 -12.88 13.66 -35.37
C SER A 296 -11.50 13.83 -35.98
N GLY A 297 -10.48 14.22 -35.19
CA GLY A 297 -9.08 14.16 -35.60
C GLY A 297 -8.48 12.75 -35.63
N TYR A 298 -9.12 11.77 -34.98
CA TYR A 298 -8.76 10.36 -35.06
C TYR A 298 -9.29 9.79 -36.38
N ARG A 299 -8.39 9.49 -37.31
CA ARG A 299 -8.74 8.95 -38.63
C ARG A 299 -9.60 7.69 -38.50
N ALA A 300 -10.85 7.77 -38.92
CA ALA A 300 -11.80 6.67 -39.02
C ALA A 300 -11.40 5.64 -40.12
N GLY A 301 -10.13 5.35 -40.30
CA GLY A 301 -9.58 4.50 -41.35
C GLY A 301 -8.55 3.46 -40.90
N GLU A 302 -8.05 3.55 -39.70
CA GLU A 302 -7.11 2.53 -39.20
C GLU A 302 -7.88 1.39 -38.52
N ALA A 303 -7.49 0.16 -38.83
CA ALA A 303 -8.09 -1.07 -38.33
C ALA A 303 -8.34 -0.98 -36.82
N ARG A 304 -9.54 -1.43 -36.36
CA ARG A 304 -9.88 -1.58 -34.95
C ARG A 304 -8.64 -2.02 -34.19
N GLN A 305 -8.03 -1.13 -33.43
CA GLN A 305 -6.98 -1.52 -32.52
C GLN A 305 -7.59 -2.55 -31.57
N SER A 306 -7.00 -3.73 -31.52
CA SER A 306 -7.41 -4.74 -30.56
C SER A 306 -7.37 -4.13 -29.16
N ARG A 307 -8.36 -4.46 -28.32
CA ARG A 307 -8.37 -4.05 -26.91
C ARG A 307 -6.97 -4.28 -26.31
N PRO A 308 -6.41 -3.29 -25.58
CA PRO A 308 -5.10 -3.46 -24.96
C PRO A 308 -5.03 -4.73 -24.12
N ALA A 309 -3.88 -5.38 -24.10
CA ALA A 309 -3.67 -6.58 -23.31
C ALA A 309 -3.77 -6.29 -21.80
N ARG A 310 -3.96 -7.32 -20.98
CA ARG A 310 -4.02 -7.18 -19.52
C ARG A 310 -2.76 -6.51 -18.98
N GLU A 311 -1.62 -6.83 -19.54
CA GLU A 311 -0.32 -6.29 -19.21
C GLU A 311 -0.25 -4.78 -19.48
N ASP A 312 -0.76 -4.33 -20.62
CA ASP A 312 -0.79 -2.93 -21.03
C ASP A 312 -1.69 -2.10 -20.09
N LEU A 313 -2.86 -2.65 -19.74
CA LEU A 313 -3.80 -2.05 -18.80
C LEU A 313 -3.20 -1.99 -17.39
N ALA A 314 -2.53 -3.06 -16.94
CA ALA A 314 -1.88 -3.09 -15.64
C ALA A 314 -0.76 -2.05 -15.55
N GLN A 315 0.04 -1.88 -16.60
CA GLN A 315 1.09 -0.87 -16.61
C GLN A 315 0.53 0.55 -16.60
N SER A 316 -0.48 0.85 -17.43
CA SER A 316 -1.15 2.15 -17.43
C SER A 316 -1.75 2.47 -16.06
N LEU A 317 -2.43 1.50 -15.41
CA LEU A 317 -3.02 1.66 -14.09
C LEU A 317 -1.98 1.97 -13.02
N ILE A 318 -0.87 1.24 -12.97
CA ILE A 318 0.23 1.48 -12.03
C ILE A 318 0.85 2.84 -12.27
N GLN A 319 1.09 3.23 -13.53
CA GLN A 319 1.66 4.53 -13.88
C GLN A 319 0.73 5.68 -13.48
N MET A 320 -0.57 5.57 -13.77
CA MET A 320 -1.56 6.58 -13.41
C MET A 320 -1.58 6.85 -11.91
N VAL A 321 -1.65 5.80 -11.09
CA VAL A 321 -1.70 5.95 -9.63
C VAL A 321 -0.37 6.45 -9.09
N SER A 322 0.75 5.90 -9.54
CA SER A 322 2.10 6.31 -9.09
C SER A 322 2.41 7.76 -9.47
N TYR A 323 2.04 8.19 -10.69
CA TYR A 323 2.21 9.57 -11.12
C TYR A 323 1.42 10.54 -10.24
N ASN A 324 0.14 10.23 -9.94
CA ASN A 324 -0.68 11.08 -9.09
C ASN A 324 -0.11 11.19 -7.66
N ILE A 325 0.36 10.07 -7.09
CA ILE A 325 1.00 10.06 -5.77
C ILE A 325 2.27 10.94 -5.78
N GLY A 326 3.12 10.76 -6.79
CA GLY A 326 4.35 11.55 -6.96
C GLY A 326 4.06 13.04 -7.12
N TYR A 327 3.06 13.39 -7.93
CA TYR A 327 2.66 14.78 -8.16
C TYR A 327 2.12 15.45 -6.89
N ILE A 328 1.24 14.78 -6.14
CA ILE A 328 0.74 15.31 -4.86
C ILE A 328 1.89 15.47 -3.85
N SER A 329 2.83 14.53 -3.82
CA SER A 329 4.00 14.61 -2.93
C SER A 329 4.94 15.75 -3.29
N TYR A 330 5.02 16.12 -4.57
CA TYR A 330 5.83 17.25 -5.05
C TYR A 330 5.22 18.61 -4.71
N LEU A 331 3.88 18.70 -4.64
CA LEU A 331 3.17 19.95 -4.37
C LEU A 331 3.14 20.37 -2.89
N VAL A 332 3.56 19.53 -1.96
CA VAL A 332 3.54 19.77 -0.51
C VAL A 332 4.93 19.95 0.07
#